data_ebaf0fc7cd4492f578ba52c07ad0550c
#
_entry.id   ebaf0fc7cd4492f578ba52c07ad0550c
#
_cell.length_a   1.000
_cell.length_b   1.000
_cell.length_c   1.000
_cell.angle_alpha   90.00
_cell.angle_beta   90.00
_cell.angle_gamma   90.00
#
_symmetry.space_group_name_H-M   'P 1'
#
loop_
_entity.id
_entity.type
_entity.pdbx_description
1 polymer ?
#
loop_
_entity_poly.entity_id
_entity_poly.type
_entity_poly.pdbx_seq_one_letter_code
_entity_poly.pdbx_strand_id
1 'polypeptide(L)'
;MKHIFVLSQFIAIALLSYFGNVLAFDWYVMLQLVVVALGIWAVRSVGENNWSVYPTPNEGSSISATGAYKYVRHPMYTALILFFLPVVLRADGFFSWTIYGVLILTLIVKIIFEERQLIKKHTEYTHFKKVTKKRLIPFVW
;
A
#
# COMPACT_ATOMS: atom_id res chain seq x y z
N MET A 1 11.90 12.06 -9.11
CA MET A 1 10.82 12.00 -8.10
C MET A 1 10.31 10.58 -7.83
N LYS A 2 9.97 9.76 -8.85
CA LYS A 2 9.45 8.38 -8.63
C LYS A 2 10.38 7.48 -7.81
N HIS A 3 11.69 7.57 -8.04
CA HIS A 3 12.68 6.77 -7.29
C HIS A 3 12.79 7.17 -5.82
N ILE A 4 12.54 8.45 -5.49
CA ILE A 4 12.57 8.95 -4.11
C ILE A 4 11.46 8.30 -3.28
N PHE A 5 10.24 8.18 -3.80
CA PHE A 5 9.14 7.53 -3.10
C PHE A 5 9.41 6.04 -2.84
N VAL A 6 9.98 5.35 -3.84
CA VAL A 6 10.33 3.94 -3.69
C VAL A 6 11.45 3.78 -2.66
N LEU A 7 12.49 4.59 -2.75
CA LEU A 7 13.61 4.56 -1.81
C LEU A 7 13.16 4.87 -0.37
N SER A 8 12.40 5.94 -0.17
CA SER A 8 11.85 6.31 1.15
C SER A 8 10.98 5.21 1.74
N GLN A 9 10.13 4.58 0.92
CA GLN A 9 9.31 3.44 1.33
C GLN A 9 10.17 2.26 1.81
N PHE A 10 11.19 1.86 1.04
CA PHE A 10 12.03 0.72 1.39
C PHE A 10 12.94 1.03 2.59
N ILE A 11 13.44 2.26 2.74
CA ILE A 11 14.17 2.68 3.93
C ILE A 11 13.27 2.59 5.16
N ALA A 12 12.04 3.10 5.11
CA ALA A 12 11.12 3.02 6.23
C ALA A 12 10.78 1.57 6.58
N ILE A 13 10.55 0.71 5.60
CA ILE A 13 10.32 -0.73 5.79
C ILE A 13 11.53 -1.39 6.46
N ALA A 14 12.75 -1.13 5.96
CA ALA A 14 13.99 -1.69 6.52
C ALA A 14 14.20 -1.25 7.98
N LEU A 15 14.00 0.04 8.28
CA LEU A 15 14.12 0.57 9.64
C LEU A 15 13.07 -0.03 10.58
N LEU A 16 11.80 -0.13 10.16
CA LEU A 16 10.75 -0.77 10.95
C LEU A 16 11.04 -2.26 11.17
N SER A 17 11.60 -2.94 10.18
CA SER A 17 11.98 -4.35 10.30
C SER A 17 13.19 -4.54 11.21
N TYR A 18 14.12 -3.59 11.24
CA TYR A 18 15.31 -3.65 12.08
C TYR A 18 15.01 -3.32 13.56
N PHE A 19 14.24 -2.24 13.81
CA PHE A 19 13.94 -1.80 15.18
C PHE A 19 12.71 -2.50 15.77
N GLY A 20 11.82 -3.02 14.94
CA GLY A 20 10.62 -3.72 15.37
C GLY A 20 10.78 -5.24 15.29
N ASN A 21 10.13 -5.95 16.19
CA ASN A 21 10.11 -7.40 16.17
C ASN A 21 9.04 -7.90 15.18
N VAL A 22 9.41 -8.03 13.89
CA VAL A 22 8.48 -8.39 12.81
C VAL A 22 7.91 -9.79 12.98
N LEU A 23 8.72 -10.75 13.49
CA LEU A 23 8.37 -12.16 13.60
C LEU A 23 8.14 -12.61 15.05
N ALA A 24 7.68 -11.72 15.91
CA ALA A 24 7.34 -12.11 17.28
C ALA A 24 6.12 -13.04 17.29
N PHE A 25 6.25 -14.18 17.98
CA PHE A 25 5.16 -15.15 18.18
C PHE A 25 4.23 -14.68 19.31
N ASP A 26 3.36 -13.73 18.98
CA ASP A 26 2.31 -13.25 19.85
C ASP A 26 0.95 -13.22 19.11
N TRP A 27 -0.11 -12.76 19.75
CA TRP A 27 -1.44 -12.72 19.14
C TRP A 27 -1.51 -11.81 17.89
N TYR A 28 -0.61 -10.84 17.73
CA TYR A 28 -0.52 -9.99 16.54
C TYR A 28 -0.09 -10.75 15.27
N VAL A 29 0.54 -11.93 15.42
CA VAL A 29 0.90 -12.78 14.27
C VAL A 29 -0.35 -13.15 13.47
N MET A 30 -1.45 -13.44 14.13
CA MET A 30 -2.71 -13.75 13.43
C MET A 30 -3.17 -12.59 12.55
N LEU A 31 -3.10 -11.35 13.06
CA LEU A 31 -3.40 -10.16 12.27
C LEU A 31 -2.46 -10.01 11.08
N GLN A 32 -1.15 -10.22 11.27
CA GLN A 32 -0.16 -10.16 10.20
C GLN A 32 -0.42 -11.21 9.12
N LEU A 33 -0.78 -12.44 9.48
CA LEU A 33 -1.12 -13.50 8.53
C LEU A 33 -2.36 -13.14 7.71
N VAL A 34 -3.40 -12.60 8.33
CA VAL A 34 -4.60 -12.11 7.62
C VAL A 34 -4.22 -10.99 6.65
N VAL A 35 -3.39 -10.06 7.07
CA VAL A 35 -2.94 -8.94 6.23
C VAL A 35 -2.06 -9.42 5.07
N VAL A 36 -1.20 -10.42 5.28
CA VAL A 36 -0.42 -11.05 4.19
C VAL A 36 -1.35 -11.70 3.18
N ALA A 37 -2.37 -12.43 3.64
CA ALA A 37 -3.37 -13.02 2.75
C ALA A 37 -4.13 -11.95 1.93
N LEU A 38 -4.50 -10.83 2.57
CA LEU A 38 -5.09 -9.66 1.87
C LEU A 38 -4.13 -9.06 0.85
N GLY A 39 -2.84 -8.95 1.16
CA GLY A 39 -1.81 -8.48 0.24
C GLY A 39 -1.65 -9.40 -0.97
N ILE A 40 -1.61 -10.71 -0.76
CA ILE A 40 -1.57 -11.71 -1.84
C ILE A 40 -2.82 -11.61 -2.70
N TRP A 41 -3.99 -11.50 -2.09
CA TRP A 41 -5.24 -11.30 -2.83
C TRP A 41 -5.23 -10.03 -3.66
N ALA A 42 -4.70 -8.92 -3.11
CA ALA A 42 -4.55 -7.66 -3.84
C ALA A 42 -3.64 -7.81 -5.06
N VAL A 43 -2.47 -8.45 -4.91
CA VAL A 43 -1.53 -8.70 -6.01
C VAL A 43 -2.18 -9.57 -7.10
N ARG A 44 -2.86 -10.66 -6.73
CA ARG A 44 -3.57 -11.53 -7.67
C ARG A 44 -4.72 -10.82 -8.39
N SER A 45 -5.35 -9.85 -7.73
CA SER A 45 -6.46 -9.07 -8.30
C SER A 45 -6.01 -8.07 -9.35
N VAL A 46 -4.74 -7.67 -9.35
CA VAL A 46 -4.22 -6.66 -10.28
C VAL A 46 -3.88 -7.21 -11.66
N GLY A 47 -3.57 -8.51 -11.74
CA GLY A 47 -3.06 -9.14 -12.94
C GLY A 47 -1.57 -8.87 -13.19
N GLU A 48 -0.92 -9.77 -13.95
CA GLU A 48 0.54 -9.78 -14.10
C GLU A 48 1.10 -8.51 -14.75
N ASN A 49 0.42 -7.94 -15.74
CA ASN A 49 0.90 -6.77 -16.50
C ASN A 49 0.67 -5.43 -15.78
N ASN A 50 -0.10 -5.41 -14.70
CA ASN A 50 -0.48 -4.18 -14.01
C ASN A 50 0.31 -3.94 -12.73
N TRP A 51 1.10 -4.93 -12.27
CA TRP A 51 1.87 -4.80 -11.04
C TRP A 51 3.14 -3.98 -11.25
N SER A 52 3.34 -2.97 -10.41
CA SER A 52 4.56 -2.17 -10.38
C SER A 52 4.84 -1.61 -8.99
N VAL A 53 6.10 -1.62 -8.59
CA VAL A 53 6.60 -0.94 -7.38
C VAL A 53 6.64 0.58 -7.60
N TYR A 54 6.81 1.02 -8.84
CA TYR A 54 6.87 2.43 -9.18
C TYR A 54 5.49 3.06 -9.31
N PRO A 55 5.34 4.33 -8.91
CA PRO A 55 4.07 5.05 -9.00
C PRO A 55 3.80 5.56 -10.44
N THR A 56 4.12 4.75 -11.42
CA THR A 56 3.88 5.01 -12.86
C THR A 56 3.27 3.75 -13.47
N PRO A 57 2.19 3.90 -14.27
CA PRO A 57 1.58 2.76 -14.94
C PRO A 57 2.56 2.09 -15.89
N ASN A 58 2.54 0.76 -15.95
CA ASN A 58 3.26 -0.01 -16.95
C ASN A 58 2.69 0.24 -18.34
N GLU A 59 3.51 0.03 -19.38
CA GLU A 59 3.02 -0.02 -20.76
C GLU A 59 2.09 -1.22 -20.91
N GLY A 60 0.92 -1.01 -21.51
CA GLY A 60 -0.11 -2.05 -21.65
C GLY A 60 -0.91 -2.37 -20.38
N SER A 61 -0.74 -1.57 -19.29
CA SER A 61 -1.56 -1.75 -18.08
C SER A 61 -3.03 -1.45 -18.38
N SER A 62 -3.94 -2.27 -17.86
CA SER A 62 -5.38 -2.07 -17.90
C SER A 62 -5.91 -1.75 -16.51
N ILE A 63 -6.97 -0.98 -16.44
CA ILE A 63 -7.61 -0.63 -15.17
C ILE A 63 -8.72 -1.65 -14.90
N SER A 64 -8.61 -2.35 -13.77
CA SER A 64 -9.57 -3.37 -13.38
C SER A 64 -10.16 -3.06 -12.00
N ALA A 65 -11.48 -3.06 -11.92
CA ALA A 65 -12.24 -2.95 -10.66
C ALA A 65 -12.62 -4.34 -10.13
N THR A 66 -11.68 -5.30 -10.18
CA THR A 66 -11.90 -6.69 -9.75
C THR A 66 -11.24 -6.98 -8.40
N GLY A 67 -11.69 -8.02 -7.72
CA GLY A 67 -11.11 -8.48 -6.47
C GLY A 67 -11.02 -7.37 -5.40
N ALA A 68 -9.84 -7.20 -4.83
CA ALA A 68 -9.56 -6.20 -3.80
C ALA A 68 -9.76 -4.74 -4.27
N TYR A 69 -9.57 -4.48 -5.58
CA TYR A 69 -9.74 -3.16 -6.19
C TYR A 69 -11.19 -2.72 -6.34
N LYS A 70 -12.14 -3.60 -6.09
CA LYS A 70 -13.56 -3.26 -5.97
C LYS A 70 -13.86 -2.43 -4.70
N TYR A 71 -13.09 -2.65 -3.64
CA TYR A 71 -13.32 -2.03 -2.32
C TYR A 71 -12.49 -0.77 -2.11
N VAL A 72 -11.20 -0.83 -2.47
CA VAL A 72 -10.26 0.31 -2.36
C VAL A 72 -9.36 0.36 -3.58
N ARG A 73 -8.89 1.56 -3.93
CA ARG A 73 -8.04 1.75 -5.11
C ARG A 73 -6.60 1.29 -4.92
N HIS A 74 -6.09 1.28 -3.67
CA HIS A 74 -4.71 0.94 -3.33
C HIS A 74 -4.62 -0.15 -2.24
N PRO A 75 -5.18 -1.35 -2.47
CA PRO A 75 -5.25 -2.39 -1.45
C PRO A 75 -3.87 -2.90 -1.01
N MET A 76 -2.86 -2.88 -1.89
CA MET A 76 -1.49 -3.25 -1.52
C MET A 76 -0.87 -2.29 -0.51
N TYR A 77 -1.15 -0.99 -0.61
CA TYR A 77 -0.67 0.00 0.36
C TYR A 77 -1.42 -0.11 1.69
N THR A 78 -2.70 -0.42 1.63
CA THR A 78 -3.49 -0.76 2.83
C THR A 78 -2.89 -1.95 3.55
N ALA A 79 -2.59 -3.03 2.85
CA ALA A 79 -1.94 -4.21 3.42
C ALA A 79 -0.58 -3.86 4.03
N LEU A 80 0.24 -3.04 3.37
CA LEU A 80 1.54 -2.63 3.89
C LEU A 80 1.41 -1.84 5.20
N ILE A 81 0.50 -0.88 5.26
CA ILE A 81 0.24 -0.09 6.48
C ILE A 81 -0.23 -1.02 7.61
N LEU A 82 -1.21 -1.87 7.36
CA LEU A 82 -1.76 -2.77 8.37
C LEU A 82 -0.74 -3.83 8.83
N PHE A 83 0.18 -4.26 7.96
CA PHE A 83 1.23 -5.21 8.32
C PHE A 83 2.23 -4.66 9.32
N PHE A 84 2.62 -3.37 9.16
CA PHE A 84 3.58 -2.73 10.05
C PHE A 84 2.96 -2.15 11.32
N LEU A 85 1.64 -2.01 11.41
CA LEU A 85 0.99 -1.53 12.63
C LEU A 85 1.31 -2.40 13.86
N PRO A 86 1.19 -3.75 13.83
CA PRO A 86 1.60 -4.58 14.94
C PRO A 86 3.09 -4.49 15.29
N VAL A 87 3.94 -4.31 14.28
CA VAL A 87 5.40 -4.14 14.49
C VAL A 87 5.69 -2.91 15.34
N VAL A 88 5.01 -1.80 15.03
CA VAL A 88 5.17 -0.54 15.76
C VAL A 88 4.56 -0.63 17.18
N LEU A 89 3.42 -1.30 17.31
CA LEU A 89 2.79 -1.54 18.61
C LEU A 89 3.67 -2.37 19.54
N ARG A 90 4.42 -3.34 19.01
CA ARG A 90 5.40 -4.14 19.77
C ARG A 90 6.63 -3.33 20.18
N ALA A 91 7.12 -2.49 19.29
CA ALA A 91 8.30 -1.69 19.53
C ALA A 91 8.09 -0.58 20.58
N ASP A 92 6.83 -0.17 20.79
CA ASP A 92 6.34 0.78 21.79
C ASP A 92 7.28 1.99 22.04
N GLY A 93 7.83 2.54 20.97
CA GLY A 93 8.79 3.64 21.05
C GLY A 93 8.45 4.80 20.11
N PHE A 94 8.67 6.04 20.58
CA PHE A 94 8.47 7.25 19.79
C PHE A 94 9.14 7.18 18.41
N PHE A 95 10.33 6.59 18.34
CA PHE A 95 11.09 6.45 17.10
C PHE A 95 10.38 5.54 16.07
N SER A 96 9.84 4.40 16.51
CA SER A 96 9.09 3.48 15.64
C SER A 96 7.81 4.11 15.12
N TRP A 97 7.08 4.85 15.94
CA TRP A 97 5.91 5.61 15.52
C TRP A 97 6.25 6.71 14.51
N THR A 98 7.41 7.37 14.70
CA THR A 98 7.90 8.39 13.75
C THR A 98 8.17 7.78 12.38
N ILE A 99 8.91 6.66 12.33
CA ILE A 99 9.21 5.95 11.07
C ILE A 99 7.91 5.48 10.39
N TYR A 100 6.97 4.96 11.17
CA TYR A 100 5.67 4.53 10.67
C TYR A 100 4.85 5.69 10.10
N GLY A 101 4.87 6.84 10.76
CA GLY A 101 4.27 8.07 10.24
C GLY A 101 4.90 8.52 8.92
N VAL A 102 6.23 8.44 8.79
CA VAL A 102 6.95 8.72 7.54
C VAL A 102 6.55 7.72 6.44
N LEU A 103 6.41 6.43 6.76
CA LEU A 103 5.93 5.42 5.81
C LEU A 103 4.54 5.78 5.30
N ILE A 104 3.58 6.07 6.19
CA ILE A 104 2.22 6.44 5.81
C ILE A 104 2.21 7.69 4.93
N LEU A 105 2.96 8.72 5.31
CA LEU A 105 3.05 9.97 4.55
C LEU A 105 3.63 9.74 3.14
N THR A 106 4.69 8.94 3.06
CA THR A 106 5.30 8.54 1.78
C THR A 106 4.28 7.84 0.88
N LEU A 107 3.50 6.90 1.44
CA LEU A 107 2.48 6.17 0.69
C LEU A 107 1.33 7.10 0.24
N ILE A 108 0.89 8.03 1.09
CA ILE A 108 -0.14 9.03 0.72
C ILE A 108 0.33 9.88 -0.46
N VAL A 109 1.54 10.43 -0.39
CA VAL A 109 2.10 11.24 -1.47
C VAL A 109 2.28 10.42 -2.75
N LYS A 110 2.73 9.17 -2.60
CA LYS A 110 2.88 8.22 -3.71
C LYS A 110 1.54 7.93 -4.39
N ILE A 111 0.47 7.68 -3.62
CA ILE A 111 -0.90 7.50 -4.13
C ILE A 111 -1.36 8.71 -4.94
N ILE A 112 -1.19 9.91 -4.40
CA ILE A 112 -1.60 11.14 -5.09
C ILE A 112 -0.85 11.29 -6.41
N PHE A 113 0.45 11.01 -6.41
CA PHE A 113 1.28 11.08 -7.61
C PHE A 113 0.85 10.01 -8.63
N GLU A 114 0.64 8.77 -8.21
CA GLU A 114 0.21 7.65 -9.03
C GLU A 114 -1.16 7.90 -9.68
N GLU A 115 -2.15 8.36 -8.89
CA GLU A 115 -3.48 8.69 -9.41
C GLU A 115 -3.44 9.81 -10.47
N ARG A 116 -2.55 10.80 -10.30
CA ARG A 116 -2.34 11.86 -11.30
C ARG A 116 -1.77 11.31 -12.61
N GLN A 117 -0.84 10.35 -12.53
CA GLN A 117 -0.27 9.71 -13.72
C GLN A 117 -1.29 8.80 -14.41
N LEU A 118 -2.07 8.05 -13.63
CA LEU A 118 -3.13 7.17 -14.14
C LEU A 118 -4.21 7.97 -14.89
N ILE A 119 -4.65 9.11 -14.36
CA ILE A 119 -5.62 10.00 -15.03
C ILE A 119 -5.08 10.51 -16.36
N LYS A 120 -3.76 10.84 -16.43
CA LYS A 120 -3.14 11.33 -17.67
C LYS A 120 -2.99 10.24 -18.72
N LYS A 121 -2.72 9.00 -18.31
CA LYS A 121 -2.40 7.88 -19.21
C LYS A 121 -3.63 7.06 -19.61
N HIS A 122 -4.61 6.97 -18.71
CA HIS A 122 -5.82 6.15 -18.89
C HIS A 122 -7.08 6.97 -18.63
N THR A 123 -7.81 7.30 -19.69
CA THR A 123 -9.11 8.00 -19.58
C THR A 123 -10.13 7.20 -18.76
N GLU A 124 -10.06 5.87 -18.82
CA GLU A 124 -10.90 4.92 -18.09
C GLU A 124 -10.72 5.04 -16.56
N TYR A 125 -9.56 5.55 -16.09
CA TYR A 125 -9.32 5.73 -14.66
C TYR A 125 -10.31 6.69 -14.00
N THR A 126 -10.80 7.66 -14.76
CA THR A 126 -11.83 8.59 -14.27
C THR A 126 -13.14 7.86 -13.96
N HIS A 127 -13.51 6.87 -14.78
CA HIS A 127 -14.66 6.01 -14.53
C HIS A 127 -14.41 5.09 -13.30
N PHE A 128 -13.23 4.46 -13.23
CA PHE A 128 -12.84 3.63 -12.10
C PHE A 128 -12.91 4.39 -10.75
N LYS A 129 -12.47 5.66 -10.70
CA LYS A 129 -12.60 6.51 -9.50
C LYS A 129 -14.05 6.76 -9.07
N LYS A 130 -14.99 6.77 -10.00
CA LYS A 130 -16.42 6.92 -9.68
C LYS A 130 -16.99 5.63 -9.09
N VAL A 131 -16.54 4.48 -9.54
CA VAL A 131 -16.96 3.15 -9.06
C VAL A 131 -16.30 2.85 -7.70
N THR A 132 -14.97 2.88 -7.63
CA THR A 132 -14.21 2.65 -6.40
C THR A 132 -13.80 3.98 -5.78
N LYS A 133 -14.66 4.52 -4.90
CA LYS A 133 -14.48 5.88 -4.35
C LYS A 133 -13.35 5.97 -3.32
N LYS A 134 -13.02 4.88 -2.64
CA LYS A 134 -12.08 4.84 -1.50
C LYS A 134 -10.66 4.52 -1.94
N ARG A 135 -9.66 5.18 -1.31
CA ARG A 135 -8.24 4.99 -1.64
C ARG A 135 -7.59 3.85 -0.87
N LEU A 136 -7.61 3.94 0.44
CA LEU A 136 -6.91 3.01 1.35
C LEU A 136 -7.87 2.26 2.26
N ILE A 137 -8.74 2.97 2.97
CA ILE A 137 -9.60 2.39 4.01
C ILE A 137 -11.03 2.34 3.49
N PRO A 138 -11.65 1.14 3.42
CA PRO A 138 -13.06 1.03 3.09
C PRO A 138 -13.90 1.94 4.00
N PHE A 139 -14.83 2.68 3.42
CA PHE A 139 -15.76 3.60 4.10
C PHE A 139 -15.16 4.90 4.68
N VAL A 140 -13.84 5.08 4.72
CA VAL A 140 -13.19 6.28 5.29
C VAL A 140 -12.54 7.15 4.21
N TRP A 141 -11.50 6.65 3.52
CA TRP A 141 -10.70 7.46 2.57
C TRP A 141 -10.17 6.65 1.41
#